data_0c5c14e564e79bebb35634f41338e3ab
#
_entry.id   0c5c14e564e79bebb35634f41338e3ab
#
_cell.length_a   1.000
_cell.length_b   1.000
_cell.length_c   1.000
_cell.angle_alpha   90.00
_cell.angle_beta   90.00
_cell.angle_gamma   90.00
#
_symmetry.space_group_name_H-M   'P 1'
#
loop_
_entity.id
_entity.type
_entity.pdbx_description
1 polymer ?
#
loop_
_entity_poly.entity_id
_entity_poly.type
_entity_poly.pdbx_seq_one_letter_code
_entity_poly.pdbx_strand_id
1 'polypeptide(L)'
;MKVIKEKNALQFANSDTCIGLEYPFLNKDINMSIIEINGRYPSKENVVNLKCKEITYVIKGSGKITIEDKAFQLDRGDGVFLDKGEKYYWEGDMTLVVVCTPAWFPEQHKEVS
;
A
#
# COMPACT_ATOMS: atom_id res chain seq x y z
N MET A 1 1.85 -5.67 23.79
CA MET A 1 0.58 -5.04 23.38
C MET A 1 0.76 -3.54 23.30
N LYS A 2 0.28 -2.95 22.22
CA LYS A 2 0.44 -1.49 22.00
C LYS A 2 -0.83 -0.92 21.38
N VAL A 3 -1.12 0.31 21.76
CA VAL A 3 -2.17 1.13 21.12
C VAL A 3 -1.49 2.41 20.62
N ILE A 4 -1.66 2.73 19.35
CA ILE A 4 -1.09 3.94 18.79
C ILE A 4 -2.24 4.83 18.33
N LYS A 5 -2.30 6.04 18.91
CA LYS A 5 -3.29 7.03 18.50
C LYS A 5 -2.88 7.64 17.17
N GLU A 6 -3.84 8.04 16.35
CA GLU A 6 -3.57 8.62 15.05
C GLU A 6 -2.59 9.78 15.10
N LYS A 7 -2.68 10.62 16.14
CA LYS A 7 -1.77 11.76 16.30
C LYS A 7 -0.31 11.36 16.44
N ASN A 8 -0.05 10.09 16.78
CA ASN A 8 1.30 9.55 16.95
C ASN A 8 1.73 8.69 15.77
N ALA A 9 0.89 8.54 14.75
CA ALA A 9 1.27 7.88 13.52
C ALA A 9 2.25 8.77 12.74
N LEU A 10 3.10 8.16 11.94
CA LEU A 10 4.18 8.85 11.22
C LEU A 10 3.78 9.10 9.78
N GLN A 11 3.85 10.35 9.34
CA GLN A 11 3.56 10.71 7.96
C GLN A 11 4.70 10.25 7.06
N PHE A 12 4.34 9.78 5.87
CA PHE A 12 5.32 9.42 4.85
C PHE A 12 4.75 9.67 3.46
N ALA A 13 5.64 9.69 2.47
CA ALA A 13 5.24 9.77 1.07
C ALA A 13 6.15 8.85 0.25
N ASN A 14 5.55 7.96 -0.53
CA ASN A 14 6.29 7.19 -1.52
C ASN A 14 6.43 8.01 -2.82
N SER A 15 5.48 8.88 -3.07
CA SER A 15 5.47 9.84 -4.17
C SER A 15 4.43 10.91 -3.88
N ASP A 16 4.26 11.87 -4.78
CA ASP A 16 3.22 12.89 -4.65
C ASP A 16 1.81 12.30 -4.70
N THR A 17 1.67 11.13 -5.30
CA THR A 17 0.37 10.46 -5.49
C THR A 17 0.13 9.31 -4.51
N CYS A 18 1.08 9.03 -3.62
CA CYS A 18 0.98 7.94 -2.66
C CYS A 18 1.56 8.40 -1.32
N ILE A 19 0.70 8.93 -0.46
CA ILE A 19 1.09 9.45 0.85
C ILE A 19 0.34 8.69 1.93
N GLY A 20 0.84 8.71 3.14
CA GLY A 20 0.16 7.97 4.18
C GLY A 20 0.64 8.22 5.59
N LEU A 21 0.09 7.40 6.48
CA LEU A 21 0.43 7.35 7.89
C LEU A 21 0.84 5.92 8.21
N GLU A 22 2.02 5.75 8.79
CA GLU A 22 2.47 4.46 9.30
C GLU A 22 2.26 4.42 10.80
N TYR A 23 1.73 3.30 11.28
CA TYR A 23 1.53 3.08 12.72
C TYR A 23 2.74 2.34 13.28
N PRO A 24 3.60 3.01 14.08
CA PRO A 24 4.90 2.43 14.46
C PRO A 24 4.78 1.44 15.62
N PHE A 25 4.20 0.27 15.35
CA PHE A 25 4.11 -0.80 16.35
C PHE A 25 5.46 -1.43 16.65
N LEU A 26 6.46 -1.18 15.80
CA LEU A 26 7.84 -1.66 15.97
C LEU A 26 7.93 -3.18 16.06
N ASN A 27 7.11 -3.86 15.26
CA ASN A 27 7.13 -5.30 15.14
C ASN A 27 7.73 -5.68 13.79
N LYS A 28 8.57 -6.71 13.77
CA LYS A 28 9.24 -7.13 12.53
C LYS A 28 8.35 -7.98 11.62
N ASP A 29 7.31 -8.58 12.17
CA ASP A 29 6.51 -9.57 11.47
C ASP A 29 5.27 -8.99 10.80
N ILE A 30 4.84 -7.80 11.23
CA ILE A 30 3.61 -7.19 10.73
C ILE A 30 3.63 -5.68 10.94
N ASN A 31 3.09 -4.93 9.98
CA ASN A 31 2.82 -3.51 10.19
C ASN A 31 1.53 -3.11 9.48
N MET A 32 1.06 -1.92 9.80
CA MET A 32 -0.15 -1.35 9.22
C MET A 32 0.10 0.11 8.86
N SER A 33 -0.48 0.52 7.75
CA SER A 33 -0.47 1.93 7.34
C SER A 33 -1.81 2.29 6.72
N ILE A 34 -2.10 3.59 6.71
CA ILE A 34 -3.21 4.16 5.95
C ILE A 34 -2.58 4.92 4.80
N ILE A 35 -2.98 4.61 3.57
CA ILE A 35 -2.39 5.20 2.37
C ILE A 35 -3.45 5.89 1.55
N GLU A 36 -3.14 7.09 1.07
CA GLU A 36 -3.97 7.80 0.12
C GLU A 36 -3.33 7.75 -1.25
N ILE A 37 -4.08 7.22 -2.22
CA ILE A 37 -3.71 7.23 -3.62
C ILE A 37 -4.48 8.37 -4.27
N ASN A 38 -3.77 9.25 -4.95
CA ASN A 38 -4.38 10.37 -5.65
C ASN A 38 -3.68 10.55 -6.97
N GLY A 39 -4.02 9.68 -7.93
CA GLY A 39 -3.39 9.60 -9.24
C GLY A 39 -2.84 8.22 -9.48
N ARG A 40 -1.70 8.13 -10.13
CA ARG A 40 -1.05 6.85 -10.42
C ARG A 40 0.20 6.67 -9.54
N TYR A 41 0.33 5.51 -8.95
CA TYR A 41 1.54 5.14 -8.20
C TYR A 41 1.99 3.72 -8.57
N PRO A 42 3.24 3.53 -8.97
CA PRO A 42 4.25 4.55 -9.25
C PRO A 42 3.86 5.38 -10.47
N SER A 43 4.58 6.45 -10.73
CA SER A 43 4.22 7.36 -11.81
C SER A 43 4.28 6.71 -13.18
N LYS A 44 5.12 5.69 -13.33
CA LYS A 44 5.23 4.88 -14.54
C LYS A 44 5.67 3.47 -14.15
N GLU A 45 5.38 2.51 -15.04
CA GLU A 45 5.79 1.11 -14.86
C GLU A 45 5.15 0.51 -13.61
N ASN A 46 5.89 -0.29 -12.85
CA ASN A 46 5.34 -1.06 -11.74
C ASN A 46 6.20 -0.95 -10.49
N VAL A 47 5.63 -1.38 -9.37
CA VAL A 47 6.39 -1.66 -8.15
C VAL A 47 6.22 -3.12 -7.79
N VAL A 48 7.12 -3.62 -6.97
CA VAL A 48 7.08 -4.98 -6.48
C VAL A 48 7.55 -4.99 -5.02
N ASN A 49 6.91 -5.82 -4.22
CA ASN A 49 7.37 -6.12 -2.86
C ASN A 49 8.17 -7.42 -2.93
N LEU A 50 9.46 -7.37 -2.62
CA LEU A 50 10.32 -8.54 -2.72
C LEU A 50 10.17 -9.49 -1.55
N LYS A 51 9.79 -8.98 -0.38
CA LYS A 51 9.69 -9.75 0.86
C LYS A 51 8.31 -9.76 1.47
N CYS A 52 7.54 -8.69 1.30
CA CYS A 52 6.25 -8.52 1.98
C CYS A 52 5.12 -9.11 1.17
N LYS A 53 4.20 -9.77 1.88
CA LYS A 53 2.84 -9.98 1.43
C LYS A 53 2.01 -8.83 1.96
N GLU A 54 1.02 -8.40 1.19
CA GLU A 54 0.24 -7.23 1.54
C GLU A 54 -1.25 -7.53 1.39
N ILE A 55 -2.02 -7.15 2.40
CA ILE A 55 -3.48 -7.10 2.30
C ILE A 55 -3.89 -5.65 2.37
N THR A 56 -4.73 -5.24 1.43
CA THR A 56 -5.20 -3.86 1.33
C THR A 56 -6.73 -3.85 1.29
N TYR A 57 -7.32 -2.93 2.03
CA TYR A 57 -8.77 -2.72 2.07
C TYR A 57 -9.08 -1.27 1.69
N VAL A 58 -10.03 -1.08 0.76
CA VAL A 58 -10.45 0.26 0.33
C VAL A 58 -11.47 0.80 1.30
N ILE A 59 -11.11 1.81 2.09
CA ILE A 59 -12.03 2.41 3.06
C ILE A 59 -12.79 3.59 2.50
N LYS A 60 -12.29 4.21 1.42
CA LYS A 60 -12.92 5.39 0.83
C LYS A 60 -12.47 5.54 -0.62
N GLY A 61 -13.36 6.04 -1.46
CA GLY A 61 -13.04 6.37 -2.84
C GLY A 61 -13.14 5.19 -3.78
N SER A 62 -12.56 5.34 -4.95
CA SER A 62 -12.57 4.33 -6.00
C SER A 62 -11.35 4.50 -6.90
N GLY A 63 -11.02 3.43 -7.62
CA GLY A 63 -9.90 3.42 -8.53
C GLY A 63 -9.69 2.04 -9.10
N LYS A 64 -8.44 1.73 -9.38
CA LYS A 64 -8.10 0.39 -9.87
C LYS A 64 -6.68 0.02 -9.45
N ILE A 65 -6.44 -1.28 -9.43
CA ILE A 65 -5.09 -1.83 -9.32
C ILE A 65 -4.85 -2.71 -10.53
N THR A 66 -3.65 -2.60 -11.09
CA THR A 66 -3.20 -3.49 -12.15
C THR A 66 -2.12 -4.39 -11.57
N ILE A 67 -2.36 -5.70 -11.61
CA ILE A 67 -1.43 -6.71 -11.07
C ILE A 67 -1.06 -7.64 -12.21
N GLU A 68 0.25 -7.75 -12.50
CA GLU A 68 0.75 -8.58 -13.60
C GLU A 68 -0.05 -8.34 -14.89
N ASP A 69 -0.21 -7.05 -15.22
CA ASP A 69 -0.90 -6.56 -16.43
C ASP A 69 -2.42 -6.78 -16.45
N LYS A 70 -3.02 -7.26 -15.35
CA LYS A 70 -4.48 -7.39 -15.23
C LYS A 70 -5.04 -6.29 -14.37
N ALA A 71 -5.98 -5.51 -14.90
CA ALA A 71 -6.60 -4.40 -14.20
C ALA A 71 -7.87 -4.85 -13.46
N PHE A 72 -8.02 -4.37 -12.24
CA PHE A 72 -9.19 -4.64 -11.39
C PHE A 72 -9.75 -3.33 -10.90
N GLN A 73 -11.04 -3.08 -11.17
CA GLN A 73 -11.75 -1.93 -10.63
C GLN A 73 -11.96 -2.13 -9.13
N LEU A 74 -11.76 -1.08 -8.34
CA LEU A 74 -11.90 -1.13 -6.89
C LEU A 74 -12.84 -0.03 -6.42
N ASP A 75 -13.69 -0.41 -5.47
CA ASP A 75 -14.60 0.48 -4.78
C ASP A 75 -14.47 0.28 -3.28
N ARG A 76 -15.07 1.18 -2.51
CA ARG A 76 -15.10 1.06 -1.05
C ARG A 76 -15.58 -0.34 -0.64
N GLY A 77 -14.85 -0.98 0.25
CA GLY A 77 -15.19 -2.31 0.75
C GLY A 77 -14.43 -3.44 0.07
N ASP A 78 -13.73 -3.16 -1.03
CA ASP A 78 -12.98 -4.18 -1.75
C ASP A 78 -11.65 -4.47 -1.08
N GLY A 79 -11.22 -5.72 -1.13
CA GLY A 79 -9.95 -6.16 -0.59
C GLY A 79 -9.03 -6.67 -1.68
N VAL A 80 -7.73 -6.44 -1.49
CA VAL A 80 -6.69 -6.88 -2.43
C VAL A 80 -5.63 -7.66 -1.67
N PHE A 81 -5.21 -8.78 -2.22
CA PHE A 81 -4.03 -9.49 -1.73
C PHE A 81 -2.93 -9.38 -2.78
N LEU A 82 -1.76 -8.91 -2.35
CA LEU A 82 -0.57 -8.85 -3.19
C LEU A 82 0.48 -9.77 -2.61
N ASP A 83 0.88 -10.77 -3.39
CA ASP A 83 1.95 -11.66 -2.98
C ASP A 83 3.31 -11.00 -3.29
N LYS A 84 4.33 -11.46 -2.60
CA LYS A 84 5.69 -11.01 -2.89
C LYS A 84 6.04 -11.35 -4.34
N GLY A 85 6.75 -10.44 -4.99
CA GLY A 85 7.19 -10.63 -6.37
C GLY A 85 6.17 -10.26 -7.43
N GLU A 86 4.93 -10.00 -7.09
CA GLU A 86 3.93 -9.56 -8.07
C GLU A 86 4.13 -8.09 -8.42
N LYS A 87 4.10 -7.77 -9.70
CA LYS A 87 4.23 -6.39 -10.20
C LYS A 87 2.86 -5.73 -10.19
N TYR A 88 2.80 -4.50 -9.69
CA TYR A 88 1.51 -3.81 -9.65
C TYR A 88 1.68 -2.31 -9.72
N TYR A 89 0.57 -1.61 -10.01
CA TYR A 89 0.44 -0.17 -9.84
C TYR A 89 -1.00 0.19 -9.52
N TRP A 90 -1.14 1.31 -8.82
CA TRP A 90 -2.43 1.84 -8.40
C TRP A 90 -2.81 3.06 -9.24
N GLU A 91 -4.11 3.25 -9.47
CA GLU A 91 -4.63 4.47 -10.07
C GLU A 91 -5.97 4.82 -9.42
N GLY A 92 -6.21 6.11 -9.24
CA GLY A 92 -7.50 6.58 -8.77
C GLY A 92 -7.40 7.56 -7.62
N ASP A 93 -8.47 7.62 -6.85
CA ASP A 93 -8.59 8.49 -5.69
C ASP A 93 -9.20 7.65 -4.57
N MET A 94 -8.33 7.06 -3.75
CA MET A 94 -8.73 6.08 -2.75
C MET A 94 -7.94 6.26 -1.47
N THR A 95 -8.57 5.90 -0.36
CA THR A 95 -7.91 5.72 0.92
C THR A 95 -7.89 4.24 1.25
N LEU A 96 -6.72 3.72 1.57
CA LEU A 96 -6.46 2.29 1.74
C LEU A 96 -5.95 2.01 3.15
N VAL A 97 -6.41 0.90 3.74
CA VAL A 97 -5.74 0.29 4.89
C VAL A 97 -4.82 -0.78 4.33
N VAL A 98 -3.55 -0.73 4.72
CA VAL A 98 -2.55 -1.67 4.20
C VAL A 98 -1.89 -2.39 5.36
N VAL A 99 -1.86 -3.72 5.29
CA VAL A 99 -1.19 -4.58 6.27
C VAL A 99 -0.15 -5.40 5.53
N CYS A 100 1.08 -5.38 6.03
CA CYS A 100 2.19 -6.12 5.43
C CYS A 100 2.78 -7.13 6.41
N THR A 101 3.15 -8.28 5.91
CA THR A 101 3.88 -9.32 6.64
C THR A 101 5.01 -9.87 5.75
N PRO A 102 6.28 -9.83 6.19
CA PRO A 102 6.80 -9.12 7.36
C PRO A 102 6.54 -7.62 7.28
N ALA A 103 6.87 -6.91 8.34
CA ALA A 103 6.69 -5.46 8.35
C ALA A 103 7.41 -4.83 7.16
N TRP A 104 6.74 -3.87 6.52
CA TRP A 104 7.28 -3.20 5.34
C TRP A 104 8.56 -2.44 5.68
N PHE A 105 9.54 -2.47 4.77
CA PHE A 105 10.76 -1.68 4.87
C PHE A 105 11.19 -1.25 3.45
N PRO A 106 11.82 -0.07 3.31
CA PRO A 106 12.05 0.53 1.99
C PRO A 106 12.86 -0.34 1.03
N GLU A 107 13.86 -1.06 1.52
CA GLU A 107 14.78 -1.81 0.68
C GLU A 107 14.10 -2.96 -0.09
N GLN A 108 12.96 -3.43 0.40
CA GLN A 108 12.25 -4.53 -0.26
C GLN A 108 11.28 -4.05 -1.34
N HIS A 109 11.00 -2.76 -1.41
CA HIS A 109 10.03 -2.18 -2.34
C HIS A 109 10.79 -1.57 -3.52
N LYS A 110 10.57 -2.08 -4.72
CA LYS A 110 11.35 -1.69 -5.90
C LYS A 110 10.44 -1.26 -7.05
N GLU A 111 10.86 -0.22 -7.77
CA GLU A 111 10.25 0.10 -9.05
C GLU A 111 10.87 -0.82 -10.11
N VAL A 112 10.02 -1.37 -10.97
CA VAL A 112 10.39 -2.34 -12.00
C VAL A 112 9.58 -2.09 -13.26
N SER A 113 10.13 -2.49 -14.42
CA SER A 113 9.43 -2.38 -15.70
C SER A 113 8.32 -3.43 -15.90
#